data_ad30407f401de3c6731ec64e2668741a
#
_entry.id   ad30407f401de3c6731ec64e2668741a
#
_cell.length_a   1.000
_cell.length_b   1.000
_cell.length_c   1.000
_cell.angle_alpha   90.00
_cell.angle_beta   90.00
_cell.angle_gamma   90.00
#
_symmetry.space_group_name_H-M   'P 1'
#
loop_
_entity.id
_entity.type
_entity.pdbx_description
1 polymer ?
#
loop_
_entity_poly.entity_id
_entity_poly.type
_entity_poly.pdbx_seq_one_letter_code
_entity_poly.pdbx_strand_id
1 'polypeptide(L)'
;RASELGVKLTTLEDIFAQADIITLHIPENDETRGLVNRNLLSRVKKGCLLINCARAGIINENDLRAVKAEKNMLFCTDVFEADAPGPKSVADIADIMLPHLGANTFEANFNAAKRAAEQLIGYFDKGINTYVVNKGLPDKLDENYQQLAYRIAYVARCYIGRKSPVRQV
;
A
#
# COMPACT_ATOMS: atom_id res chain seq x y z
N ARG A 1 -10.75 8.51 14.35
CA ARG A 1 -10.75 7.11 13.82
C ARG A 1 -9.84 6.18 14.61
N ALA A 2 -8.57 6.60 14.95
CA ALA A 2 -7.68 5.77 15.76
C ALA A 2 -8.28 5.48 17.16
N SER A 3 -8.82 6.50 17.81
CA SER A 3 -9.50 6.37 19.12
C SER A 3 -10.74 5.47 19.06
N GLU A 4 -11.51 5.51 17.99
CA GLU A 4 -12.69 4.65 17.77
C GLU A 4 -12.32 3.17 17.66
N LEU A 5 -11.11 2.90 17.18
CA LEU A 5 -10.55 1.55 17.02
C LEU A 5 -9.72 1.10 18.24
N GLY A 6 -9.61 1.92 19.28
CA GLY A 6 -8.77 1.64 20.45
C GLY A 6 -7.27 1.65 20.14
N VAL A 7 -6.87 2.28 19.03
CA VAL A 7 -5.46 2.34 18.59
C VAL A 7 -4.77 3.53 19.26
N LYS A 8 -3.62 3.27 19.90
CA LYS A 8 -2.75 4.31 20.44
C LYS A 8 -1.82 4.83 19.34
N LEU A 9 -1.85 6.13 19.10
CA LEU A 9 -0.84 6.80 18.26
C LEU A 9 0.36 7.19 19.12
N THR A 10 1.56 6.95 18.61
CA THR A 10 2.81 7.26 19.30
C THR A 10 3.90 7.58 18.27
N THR A 11 5.12 7.87 18.71
CA THR A 11 6.26 8.14 17.85
C THR A 11 6.79 6.86 17.21
N LEU A 12 7.53 7.01 16.12
CA LEU A 12 8.18 5.89 15.44
C LEU A 12 9.20 5.21 16.35
N GLU A 13 9.97 6.00 17.08
CA GLU A 13 10.96 5.54 18.04
C GLU A 13 10.33 4.70 19.16
N ASP A 14 9.18 5.12 19.65
CA ASP A 14 8.44 4.39 20.68
C ASP A 14 7.89 3.06 20.16
N ILE A 15 7.39 3.05 18.91
CA ILE A 15 6.95 1.80 18.27
C ILE A 15 8.11 0.81 18.23
N PHE A 16 9.25 1.24 17.71
CA PHE A 16 10.43 0.36 17.61
C PHE A 16 10.95 -0.09 18.97
N ALA A 17 10.85 0.74 20.01
CA ALA A 17 11.30 0.38 21.35
C ALA A 17 10.33 -0.55 22.11
N GLN A 18 9.02 -0.48 21.83
CA GLN A 18 8.01 -1.13 22.67
C GLN A 18 7.30 -2.31 22.01
N ALA A 19 7.29 -2.37 20.68
CA ALA A 19 6.56 -3.41 19.96
C ALA A 19 7.29 -4.76 19.98
N ASP A 20 6.52 -5.83 20.07
CA ASP A 20 7.00 -7.20 19.89
C ASP A 20 6.90 -7.61 18.41
N ILE A 21 5.93 -7.01 17.68
CA ILE A 21 5.70 -7.21 16.25
C ILE A 21 5.57 -5.84 15.59
N ILE A 22 6.33 -5.60 14.55
CA ILE A 22 6.28 -4.38 13.74
C ILE A 22 5.92 -4.77 12.31
N THR A 23 4.89 -4.14 11.75
CA THR A 23 4.50 -4.32 10.35
C THR A 23 4.47 -2.97 9.63
N LEU A 24 5.07 -2.93 8.43
CA LEU A 24 5.22 -1.72 7.65
C LEU A 24 4.09 -1.59 6.62
N HIS A 25 3.44 -0.41 6.57
CA HIS A 25 2.32 -0.12 5.66
C HIS A 25 2.40 1.30 5.07
N ILE A 26 3.60 1.81 4.86
CA ILE A 26 3.85 3.14 4.29
C ILE A 26 4.30 3.03 2.84
N PRO A 27 4.01 4.01 1.97
CA PRO A 27 4.56 4.06 0.63
C PRO A 27 6.06 4.33 0.66
N GLU A 28 6.79 3.89 -0.36
CA GLU A 28 8.17 4.29 -0.58
C GLU A 28 8.21 5.60 -1.36
N ASN A 29 8.89 6.58 -0.80
CA ASN A 29 9.17 7.88 -1.38
C ASN A 29 10.49 8.43 -0.82
N ASP A 30 10.87 9.65 -1.16
CA ASP A 30 12.12 10.26 -0.72
C ASP A 30 12.24 10.38 0.82
N GLU A 31 11.12 10.51 1.54
CA GLU A 31 11.08 10.62 3.00
C GLU A 31 11.14 9.25 3.70
N THR A 32 10.65 8.20 3.05
CA THR A 32 10.50 6.87 3.65
C THR A 32 11.56 5.87 3.19
N ARG A 33 12.30 6.19 2.12
CA ARG A 33 13.42 5.36 1.65
C ARG A 33 14.52 5.28 2.72
N GLY A 34 14.86 4.05 3.12
CA GLY A 34 15.83 3.81 4.19
C GLY A 34 15.41 4.32 5.57
N LEU A 35 14.14 4.60 5.78
CA LEU A 35 13.61 5.08 7.06
C LEU A 35 13.91 4.11 8.20
N VAL A 36 13.71 2.80 7.94
CA VAL A 36 14.04 1.74 8.89
C VAL A 36 15.53 1.44 8.78
N ASN A 37 16.31 2.22 9.49
CA ASN A 37 17.77 2.20 9.53
C ASN A 37 18.28 1.69 10.90
N ARG A 38 19.60 1.67 11.07
CA ARG A 38 20.26 1.20 12.28
C ARG A 38 19.76 1.90 13.56
N ASN A 39 19.45 3.19 13.48
CA ASN A 39 18.97 3.95 14.64
C ASN A 39 17.63 3.40 15.16
N LEU A 40 16.68 3.12 14.27
CA LEU A 40 15.40 2.52 14.65
C LEU A 40 15.57 1.04 15.02
N LEU A 41 16.28 0.27 14.19
CA LEU A 41 16.49 -1.16 14.40
C LEU A 41 17.18 -1.48 15.71
N SER A 42 18.15 -0.67 16.14
CA SER A 42 18.83 -0.88 17.42
C SER A 42 17.93 -0.73 18.66
N ARG A 43 16.78 -0.08 18.51
CA ARG A 43 15.80 0.13 19.60
C ARG A 43 14.90 -1.08 19.83
N VAL A 44 14.76 -1.98 18.86
CA VAL A 44 13.81 -3.09 18.96
C VAL A 44 14.14 -4.01 20.13
N LYS A 45 13.10 -4.61 20.64
CA LYS A 45 13.25 -5.67 21.65
C LYS A 45 13.97 -6.88 21.06
N LYS A 46 14.65 -7.61 21.92
CA LYS A 46 15.20 -8.91 21.55
C LYS A 46 14.07 -9.86 21.17
N GLY A 47 14.20 -10.52 20.02
CA GLY A 47 13.18 -11.42 19.48
C GLY A 47 12.01 -10.71 18.75
N CYS A 48 12.10 -9.40 18.49
CA CYS A 48 11.08 -8.67 17.75
C CYS A 48 10.88 -9.26 16.35
N LEU A 49 9.63 -9.37 15.90
CA LEU A 49 9.25 -9.75 14.55
C LEU A 49 9.02 -8.49 13.71
N LEU A 50 9.81 -8.32 12.64
CA LEU A 50 9.63 -7.27 11.64
C LEU A 50 9.01 -7.87 10.38
N ILE A 51 7.90 -7.28 9.92
CA ILE A 51 7.18 -7.69 8.72
C ILE A 51 7.17 -6.54 7.72
N ASN A 52 7.65 -6.80 6.51
CA ASN A 52 7.59 -5.83 5.42
C ASN A 52 6.78 -6.37 4.24
N CYS A 53 5.54 -5.93 4.14
CA CYS A 53 4.66 -6.13 2.99
C CYS A 53 4.32 -4.79 2.33
N ALA A 54 5.18 -3.79 2.49
CA ALA A 54 5.02 -2.46 1.91
C ALA A 54 5.91 -2.27 0.67
N ARG A 55 7.18 -1.91 0.87
CA ARG A 55 8.17 -1.77 -0.21
C ARG A 55 9.57 -2.08 0.34
N ALA A 56 10.42 -2.66 -0.47
CA ALA A 56 11.76 -3.07 -0.06
C ALA A 56 12.64 -1.91 0.39
N GLY A 57 12.65 -0.83 -0.38
CA GLY A 57 13.52 0.33 -0.12
C GLY A 57 13.21 1.11 1.17
N ILE A 58 12.15 0.77 1.91
CA ILE A 58 11.87 1.38 3.22
C ILE A 58 12.89 0.94 4.27
N ILE A 59 13.43 -0.28 4.14
CA ILE A 59 14.40 -0.85 5.07
C ILE A 59 15.81 -0.74 4.50
N ASN A 60 16.75 -0.25 5.29
CA ASN A 60 18.17 -0.40 4.97
C ASN A 60 18.59 -1.86 5.26
N GLU A 61 18.76 -2.67 4.22
CA GLU A 61 19.08 -4.10 4.37
C GLU A 61 20.40 -4.36 5.07
N ASN A 62 21.41 -3.51 4.88
CA ASN A 62 22.70 -3.67 5.53
C ASN A 62 22.59 -3.44 7.06
N ASP A 63 21.82 -2.45 7.45
CA ASP A 63 21.54 -2.18 8.85
C ASP A 63 20.70 -3.31 9.48
N LEU A 64 19.73 -3.83 8.73
CA LEU A 64 18.93 -4.98 9.17
C LEU A 64 19.81 -6.21 9.39
N ARG A 65 20.75 -6.53 8.46
CA ARG A 65 21.70 -7.63 8.63
C ARG A 65 22.52 -7.50 9.92
N ALA A 66 23.04 -6.30 10.14
CA ALA A 66 23.88 -6.05 11.32
C ALA A 66 23.11 -6.22 12.64
N VAL A 67 21.87 -5.74 12.70
CA VAL A 67 21.10 -5.73 13.96
C VAL A 67 20.32 -7.03 14.17
N LYS A 68 19.89 -7.70 13.12
CA LYS A 68 19.06 -8.92 13.22
C LYS A 68 19.70 -10.00 14.09
N ALA A 69 20.98 -10.30 13.86
CA ALA A 69 21.69 -11.30 14.63
C ALA A 69 21.90 -10.85 16.09
N GLU A 70 22.27 -9.58 16.29
CA GLU A 70 22.49 -9.00 17.63
C GLU A 70 21.22 -9.07 18.48
N LYS A 71 20.08 -8.75 17.91
CA LYS A 71 18.78 -8.69 18.60
C LYS A 71 17.99 -10.00 18.53
N ASN A 72 18.50 -11.01 17.83
CA ASN A 72 17.77 -12.26 17.57
C ASN A 72 16.36 -11.98 17.00
N MET A 73 16.29 -11.04 16.04
CA MET A 73 15.05 -10.65 15.38
C MET A 73 14.59 -11.72 14.38
N LEU A 74 13.28 -11.74 14.14
CA LEU A 74 12.68 -12.41 12.99
C LEU A 74 12.33 -11.38 11.92
N PHE A 75 12.57 -11.73 10.65
CA PHE A 75 12.24 -10.87 9.52
C PHE A 75 11.44 -11.64 8.48
N CYS A 76 10.27 -11.11 8.13
CA CYS A 76 9.39 -11.65 7.11
C CYS A 76 9.11 -10.59 6.04
N THR A 77 9.14 -11.00 4.77
CA THR A 77 8.87 -10.06 3.67
C THR A 77 8.24 -10.76 2.46
N ASP A 78 7.43 -10.02 1.72
CA ASP A 78 6.96 -10.39 0.38
C ASP A 78 7.37 -9.36 -0.69
N VAL A 79 8.15 -8.33 -0.32
CA VAL A 79 8.58 -7.26 -1.23
C VAL A 79 10.10 -7.27 -1.40
N PHE A 80 10.54 -7.00 -2.63
CA PHE A 80 11.95 -7.05 -3.04
C PHE A 80 12.28 -5.83 -3.91
N GLU A 81 13.55 -5.45 -4.02
CA GLU A 81 13.99 -4.37 -4.93
C GLU A 81 13.64 -4.66 -6.39
N ALA A 82 13.68 -5.95 -6.76
CA ALA A 82 13.25 -6.41 -8.07
C ALA A 82 12.38 -7.65 -7.94
N ASP A 83 11.19 -7.61 -8.52
CA ASP A 83 10.26 -8.76 -8.56
C ASP A 83 10.63 -9.80 -9.63
N ALA A 84 11.67 -9.52 -10.45
CA ALA A 84 12.17 -10.45 -11.45
C ALA A 84 12.58 -11.79 -10.82
N PRO A 85 12.46 -12.92 -11.55
CA PRO A 85 12.97 -14.21 -11.10
C PRO A 85 14.47 -14.16 -10.77
N GLY A 86 14.88 -14.84 -9.71
CA GLY A 86 16.28 -14.94 -9.30
C GLY A 86 16.48 -14.74 -7.79
N PRO A 87 17.73 -14.79 -7.34
CA PRO A 87 18.09 -14.59 -5.95
C PRO A 87 17.64 -13.21 -5.45
N LYS A 88 17.12 -13.15 -4.23
CA LYS A 88 16.74 -11.90 -3.57
C LYS A 88 17.84 -11.47 -2.61
N SER A 89 18.09 -10.15 -2.54
CA SER A 89 19.13 -9.58 -1.68
C SER A 89 18.96 -9.91 -0.20
N VAL A 90 17.73 -10.13 0.23
CA VAL A 90 17.37 -10.45 1.63
C VAL A 90 17.28 -11.94 1.92
N ALA A 91 17.58 -12.82 0.96
CA ALA A 91 17.42 -14.27 1.13
C ALA A 91 18.30 -14.85 2.24
N ASP A 92 19.38 -14.18 2.56
CA ASP A 92 20.31 -14.56 3.65
C ASP A 92 19.80 -14.18 5.05
N ILE A 93 18.85 -13.24 5.14
CA ILE A 93 18.37 -12.70 6.42
C ILE A 93 16.88 -12.86 6.66
N ALA A 94 16.09 -13.17 5.63
CA ALA A 94 14.66 -13.37 5.79
C ALA A 94 14.37 -14.77 6.37
N ASP A 95 13.57 -14.82 7.43
CA ASP A 95 13.09 -16.08 8.00
C ASP A 95 11.92 -16.64 7.20
N ILE A 96 11.09 -15.75 6.64
CA ILE A 96 10.00 -16.10 5.72
C ILE A 96 10.03 -15.13 4.55
N MET A 97 10.02 -15.68 3.34
CA MET A 97 9.81 -14.94 2.10
C MET A 97 8.62 -15.49 1.36
N LEU A 98 7.75 -14.60 0.90
CA LEU A 98 6.62 -14.94 0.02
C LEU A 98 6.78 -14.22 -1.31
N PRO A 99 6.25 -14.75 -2.42
CA PRO A 99 6.21 -14.01 -3.66
C PRO A 99 5.32 -12.77 -3.50
N HIS A 100 5.71 -11.65 -4.10
CA HIS A 100 4.98 -10.39 -4.05
C HIS A 100 3.62 -10.53 -4.74
N LEU A 101 2.68 -11.17 -4.08
CA LEU A 101 1.32 -11.36 -4.60
C LEU A 101 0.50 -10.07 -4.43
N GLY A 102 0.73 -9.32 -3.36
CA GLY A 102 0.01 -8.10 -3.05
C GLY A 102 -1.50 -8.32 -3.09
N ALA A 103 -2.20 -7.48 -3.85
CA ALA A 103 -3.63 -7.60 -4.10
C ALA A 103 -3.95 -8.45 -5.36
N ASN A 104 -3.04 -9.30 -5.82
CA ASN A 104 -3.24 -10.12 -7.02
C ASN A 104 -4.06 -11.38 -6.72
N THR A 105 -5.23 -11.19 -6.14
CA THR A 105 -6.25 -12.21 -5.94
C THR A 105 -7.51 -11.85 -6.71
N PHE A 106 -8.32 -12.84 -7.04
CA PHE A 106 -9.60 -12.61 -7.72
C PHE A 106 -10.49 -11.65 -6.92
N GLU A 107 -10.61 -11.87 -5.62
CA GLU A 107 -11.45 -11.07 -4.72
C GLU A 107 -10.95 -9.62 -4.63
N ALA A 108 -9.65 -9.41 -4.51
CA ALA A 108 -9.08 -8.07 -4.42
C ALA A 108 -9.29 -7.29 -5.71
N ASN A 109 -9.02 -7.91 -6.87
CA ASN A 109 -9.24 -7.30 -8.18
C ASN A 109 -10.71 -7.01 -8.43
N PHE A 110 -11.61 -7.96 -8.11
CA PHE A 110 -13.05 -7.78 -8.23
C PHE A 110 -13.53 -6.62 -7.34
N ASN A 111 -13.13 -6.60 -6.06
CA ASN A 111 -13.54 -5.56 -5.12
C ASN A 111 -12.99 -4.19 -5.52
N ALA A 112 -11.75 -4.11 -6.01
CA ALA A 112 -11.16 -2.86 -6.50
C ALA A 112 -11.94 -2.31 -7.71
N ALA A 113 -12.23 -3.16 -8.70
CA ALA A 113 -13.00 -2.78 -9.88
C ALA A 113 -14.43 -2.36 -9.50
N LYS A 114 -15.10 -3.15 -8.65
CA LYS A 114 -16.44 -2.82 -8.14
C LYS A 114 -16.44 -1.48 -7.42
N ARG A 115 -15.48 -1.24 -6.53
CA ARG A 115 -15.39 -0.01 -5.75
C ARG A 115 -15.14 1.21 -6.64
N ALA A 116 -14.23 1.09 -7.62
CA ALA A 116 -13.99 2.15 -8.60
C ALA A 116 -15.26 2.50 -9.38
N ALA A 117 -15.99 1.47 -9.84
CA ALA A 117 -17.25 1.66 -10.55
C ALA A 117 -18.32 2.36 -9.68
N GLU A 118 -18.46 1.95 -8.43
CA GLU A 118 -19.40 2.59 -7.47
C GLU A 118 -19.04 4.06 -7.23
N GLN A 119 -17.76 4.40 -7.13
CA GLN A 119 -17.30 5.78 -6.96
C GLN A 119 -17.61 6.64 -8.18
N LEU A 120 -17.33 6.12 -9.39
CA LEU A 120 -17.66 6.81 -10.65
C LEU A 120 -19.18 7.04 -10.80
N ILE A 121 -19.98 6.01 -10.54
CA ILE A 121 -21.45 6.13 -10.55
C ILE A 121 -21.91 7.16 -9.50
N GLY A 122 -21.34 7.12 -8.30
CA GLY A 122 -21.63 8.10 -7.25
C GLY A 122 -21.30 9.52 -7.67
N TYR A 123 -20.19 9.73 -8.36
CA TYR A 123 -19.80 11.03 -8.88
C TYR A 123 -20.77 11.52 -9.98
N PHE A 124 -21.00 10.74 -11.01
CA PHE A 124 -21.80 11.17 -12.16
C PHE A 124 -23.32 11.21 -11.87
N ASP A 125 -23.84 10.24 -11.13
CA ASP A 125 -25.30 10.16 -10.88
C ASP A 125 -25.74 10.99 -9.65
N LYS A 126 -24.84 11.22 -8.67
CA LYS A 126 -25.20 11.83 -7.37
C LYS A 126 -24.35 13.04 -7.00
N GLY A 127 -23.35 13.41 -7.81
CA GLY A 127 -22.43 14.52 -7.51
C GLY A 127 -21.52 14.25 -6.29
N ILE A 128 -21.31 12.99 -5.91
CA ILE A 128 -20.46 12.63 -4.76
C ILE A 128 -18.98 12.80 -5.17
N ASN A 129 -18.31 13.80 -4.61
CA ASN A 129 -16.92 14.12 -4.92
C ASN A 129 -15.92 13.76 -3.81
N THR A 130 -16.33 12.95 -2.84
CA THR A 130 -15.53 12.58 -1.66
C THR A 130 -14.18 11.97 -2.02
N TYR A 131 -14.11 11.24 -3.13
CA TYR A 131 -12.94 10.49 -3.57
C TYR A 131 -12.14 11.20 -4.67
N VAL A 132 -12.51 12.42 -5.04
CA VAL A 132 -11.79 13.20 -6.04
C VAL A 132 -10.51 13.74 -5.42
N VAL A 133 -9.36 13.28 -5.93
CA VAL A 133 -8.02 13.64 -5.40
C VAL A 133 -7.54 14.98 -5.99
N ASN A 134 -7.85 15.26 -7.26
CA ASN A 134 -7.41 16.45 -7.98
C ASN A 134 -8.52 17.50 -7.98
N LYS A 135 -8.79 18.09 -6.84
CA LYS A 135 -9.81 19.15 -6.70
C LYS A 135 -9.47 20.46 -7.41
N GLY A 136 -8.41 20.53 -8.17
CA GLY A 136 -7.98 21.69 -8.94
C GLY A 136 -7.72 21.34 -10.41
N LEU A 137 -8.46 20.39 -10.96
CA LEU A 137 -8.38 20.10 -12.40
C LEU A 137 -8.74 21.35 -13.22
N PRO A 138 -8.00 21.61 -14.32
CA PRO A 138 -8.35 22.68 -15.24
C PRO A 138 -9.78 22.46 -15.75
N ASP A 139 -10.51 23.55 -16.04
CA ASP A 139 -11.90 23.55 -16.49
C ASP A 139 -12.17 22.73 -17.78
N LYS A 140 -11.10 22.28 -18.44
CA LYS A 140 -11.16 21.36 -19.58
C LYS A 140 -10.16 20.23 -19.38
N LEU A 141 -10.65 19.05 -19.07
CA LEU A 141 -9.88 17.80 -19.21
C LEU A 141 -9.60 17.54 -20.70
N ASP A 142 -8.41 17.03 -21.00
CA ASP A 142 -8.06 16.52 -22.33
C ASP A 142 -9.13 15.51 -22.80
N GLU A 143 -9.52 15.62 -24.06
CA GLU A 143 -10.60 14.82 -24.65
C GLU A 143 -10.36 13.30 -24.53
N ASN A 144 -9.11 12.87 -24.56
CA ASN A 144 -8.72 11.47 -24.36
C ASN A 144 -9.04 10.96 -22.96
N TYR A 145 -8.82 11.79 -21.93
CA TYR A 145 -9.18 11.46 -20.55
C TYR A 145 -10.69 11.44 -20.33
N GLN A 146 -11.43 12.35 -20.97
CA GLN A 146 -12.88 12.34 -20.93
C GLN A 146 -13.44 11.06 -21.58
N GLN A 147 -12.93 10.68 -22.75
CA GLN A 147 -13.33 9.45 -23.44
C GLN A 147 -12.97 8.19 -22.65
N LEU A 148 -11.79 8.17 -22.00
CA LEU A 148 -11.39 7.05 -21.15
C LEU A 148 -12.33 6.90 -19.95
N ALA A 149 -12.62 7.99 -19.26
CA ALA A 149 -13.56 8.00 -18.14
C ALA A 149 -14.95 7.54 -18.55
N TYR A 150 -15.43 8.02 -19.70
CA TYR A 150 -16.72 7.59 -20.28
C TYR A 150 -16.74 6.08 -20.57
N ARG A 151 -15.70 5.55 -21.20
CA ARG A 151 -15.61 4.10 -21.51
C ARG A 151 -15.58 3.25 -20.26
N ILE A 152 -14.81 3.66 -19.24
CA ILE A 152 -14.76 2.96 -17.95
C ILE A 152 -16.12 2.99 -17.26
N ALA A 153 -16.78 4.15 -17.22
CA ALA A 153 -18.11 4.28 -16.63
C ALA A 153 -19.15 3.44 -17.38
N TYR A 154 -19.08 3.40 -18.73
CA TYR A 154 -19.97 2.57 -19.57
C TYR A 154 -19.81 1.08 -19.28
N VAL A 155 -18.56 0.58 -19.27
CA VAL A 155 -18.26 -0.83 -18.95
C VAL A 155 -18.75 -1.19 -17.55
N ALA A 156 -18.45 -0.35 -16.57
CA ALA A 156 -18.91 -0.53 -15.19
C ALA A 156 -20.44 -0.61 -15.09
N ARG A 157 -21.13 0.24 -15.84
CA ARG A 157 -22.59 0.27 -15.88
C ARG A 157 -23.19 -0.97 -16.53
N CYS A 158 -22.63 -1.45 -17.64
CA CYS A 158 -23.03 -2.70 -18.27
C CYS A 158 -22.87 -3.88 -17.30
N TYR A 159 -21.78 -3.90 -16.55
CA TYR A 159 -21.48 -4.96 -15.60
C TYR A 159 -22.43 -4.98 -14.39
N ILE A 160 -22.86 -3.82 -13.91
CA ILE A 160 -23.75 -3.69 -12.73
C ILE A 160 -25.24 -3.81 -13.13
N GLY A 161 -25.55 -3.90 -14.44
CA GLY A 161 -26.92 -4.14 -14.93
C GLY A 161 -27.88 -2.95 -14.78
N ARG A 162 -27.38 -1.72 -14.60
CA ARG A 162 -28.22 -0.52 -14.52
C ARG A 162 -28.56 0.03 -15.92
N LYS A 163 -29.87 0.17 -16.19
CA LYS A 163 -30.41 0.65 -17.47
C LYS A 163 -30.51 2.17 -17.63
N SER A 164 -29.92 3.00 -16.78
CA SER A 164 -30.05 4.46 -16.92
C SER A 164 -29.04 5.06 -17.93
N PRO A 165 -29.41 6.06 -18.74
CA PRO A 165 -28.54 6.64 -19.76
C PRO A 165 -27.33 7.35 -19.12
N VAL A 166 -26.13 7.16 -19.70
CA VAL A 166 -24.94 7.93 -19.33
C VAL A 166 -25.14 9.34 -19.88
N ARG A 167 -25.15 10.36 -19.01
CA ARG A 167 -25.16 11.75 -19.47
C ARG A 167 -23.77 12.08 -20.02
N GLN A 168 -23.72 12.63 -21.22
CA GLN A 168 -22.51 13.30 -21.71
C GLN A 168 -22.30 14.56 -20.87
N VAL A 169 -21.05 14.74 -20.38
CA VAL A 169 -20.60 15.95 -19.71
C VAL A 169 -19.96 16.86 -20.74
#